data_ff53730e29d59b6761c9cb8c32fc9e9e
#
_entry.id   ff53730e29d59b6761c9cb8c32fc9e9e
#
_cell.length_a   1.000
_cell.length_b   1.000
_cell.length_c   1.000
_cell.angle_alpha   90.00
_cell.angle_beta   90.00
_cell.angle_gamma   90.00
#
_symmetry.space_group_name_H-M   'P 1'
#
loop_
_entity.id
_entity.type
_entity.pdbx_description
1 polymer ?
#
loop_
_entity_poly.entity_id
_entity_poly.type
_entity_poly.pdbx_seq_one_letter_code
_entity_poly.pdbx_strand_id
1 'polypeptide(L)' 'MSMLALLTVGELGGSLLGGNVHVGLAGLGAAIGVGIIGGAASTAVGRNPGAATKILVQSILAIAFAEAIVFYTLFLVK' A
#
# COMPACT_ATOMS: atom_id res chain seq x y z
N MET A 1 1.58 -34.06 -10.15
CA MET A 1 1.14 -33.00 -11.10
C MET A 1 1.84 -33.19 -12.43
N SER A 2 1.12 -33.11 -13.53
CA SER A 2 1.73 -33.26 -14.85
C SER A 2 2.57 -32.04 -15.21
N MET A 3 3.48 -32.22 -16.15
CA MET A 3 4.30 -31.12 -16.64
C MET A 3 3.43 -29.99 -17.24
N LEU A 4 2.36 -30.37 -17.95
CA LEU A 4 1.43 -29.40 -18.52
C LEU A 4 0.76 -28.57 -17.43
N ALA A 5 0.33 -29.21 -16.32
CA ALA A 5 -0.27 -28.49 -15.21
C ALA A 5 0.73 -27.54 -14.55
N LEU A 6 2.01 -27.97 -14.41
CA LEU A 6 3.06 -27.11 -13.87
C LEU A 6 3.29 -25.90 -14.76
N LEU A 7 3.34 -26.08 -16.08
CA LEU A 7 3.52 -24.98 -17.01
C LEU A 7 2.35 -24.00 -16.97
N THR A 8 1.12 -24.52 -16.89
CA THR A 8 -0.08 -23.69 -16.80
C THR A 8 -0.10 -22.87 -15.53
N VAL A 9 0.26 -23.49 -14.40
CA VAL A 9 0.34 -22.78 -13.11
C VAL A 9 1.43 -21.71 -13.17
N GLY A 10 2.56 -22.02 -13.79
CA GLY A 10 3.64 -21.07 -13.98
C GLY A 10 3.21 -19.87 -14.81
N GLU A 11 2.47 -20.12 -15.89
CA GLU A 11 1.95 -19.04 -16.72
C GLU A 11 0.95 -18.17 -15.98
N LEU A 12 0.04 -18.79 -15.21
CA LEU A 12 -0.91 -18.04 -14.39
C LEU A 12 -0.19 -17.22 -13.34
N GLY A 13 0.82 -17.81 -12.68
CA GLY A 13 1.63 -17.09 -11.69
C GLY A 13 2.35 -15.92 -12.32
N GLY A 14 2.95 -16.11 -13.51
CA GLY A 14 3.61 -15.04 -14.24
C GLY A 14 2.64 -13.96 -14.69
N SER A 15 1.43 -14.35 -15.11
CA SER A 15 0.39 -13.39 -15.50
C SER A 15 -0.13 -12.60 -14.31
N LEU A 16 -0.35 -13.26 -13.17
CA LEU A 16 -0.88 -12.61 -11.97
C LEU A 16 0.16 -11.76 -11.25
N LEU A 17 1.44 -12.18 -11.30
CA LEU A 17 2.52 -11.51 -10.58
C LEU A 17 3.41 -10.66 -11.49
N GLY A 18 3.20 -10.74 -12.79
CA GLY A 18 3.96 -9.96 -13.76
C GLY A 18 3.33 -8.60 -14.02
N GLY A 19 3.92 -7.89 -14.98
CA GLY A 19 3.42 -6.60 -15.41
C GLY A 19 3.29 -5.62 -14.25
N ASN A 20 2.10 -5.08 -14.05
CA ASN A 20 1.83 -4.06 -13.03
C ASN A 20 1.20 -4.61 -11.76
N VAL A 21 1.21 -5.94 -11.55
CA VAL A 21 0.62 -6.51 -10.34
C VAL A 21 1.39 -6.05 -9.10
N HIS A 22 2.72 -5.95 -9.19
CA HIS A 22 3.53 -5.46 -8.08
C HIS A 22 3.16 -4.02 -7.70
N VAL A 23 2.84 -3.17 -8.69
CA VAL A 23 2.37 -1.81 -8.43
C VAL A 23 1.00 -1.84 -7.76
N GLY A 24 0.11 -2.71 -8.22
CA GLY A 24 -1.22 -2.87 -7.62
C GLY A 24 -1.15 -3.33 -6.18
N LEU A 25 -0.25 -4.28 -5.87
CA LEU A 25 -0.07 -4.76 -4.49
C LEU A 25 0.51 -3.67 -3.60
N ALA A 26 1.50 -2.91 -4.10
CA ALA A 26 2.05 -1.80 -3.36
C ALA A 26 1.00 -0.71 -3.12
N GLY A 27 0.20 -0.39 -4.13
CA GLY A 27 -0.89 0.57 -4.01
C GLY A 27 -1.94 0.13 -3.00
N LEU A 28 -2.30 -1.15 -3.02
CA LEU A 28 -3.23 -1.71 -2.05
C LEU A 28 -2.68 -1.59 -0.63
N GLY A 29 -1.41 -1.97 -0.43
CA GLY A 29 -0.76 -1.85 0.87
C GLY A 29 -0.70 -0.41 1.36
N ALA A 30 -0.32 0.51 0.48
CA ALA A 30 -0.27 1.93 0.81
C ALA A 30 -1.67 2.47 1.16
N ALA A 31 -2.70 2.08 0.40
CA ALA A 31 -4.07 2.51 0.66
C ALA A 31 -4.58 2.02 2.02
N ILE A 32 -4.29 0.77 2.36
CA ILE A 32 -4.64 0.20 3.66
C ILE A 32 -3.91 0.96 4.76
N GLY A 33 -2.60 1.22 4.58
CA GLY A 33 -1.81 1.97 5.53
C GLY A 33 -2.35 3.39 5.75
N VAL A 34 -2.67 4.08 4.67
CA VAL A 34 -3.27 5.43 4.73
C VAL A 34 -4.61 5.38 5.46
N GLY A 35 -5.44 4.36 5.18
CA GLY A 35 -6.72 4.20 5.84
C GLY A 35 -6.58 3.98 7.35
N ILE A 36 -5.61 3.18 7.76
CA ILE A 36 -5.33 2.93 9.18
C ILE A 36 -4.85 4.21 9.86
N ILE A 37 -3.94 4.94 9.24
CA ILE A 37 -3.41 6.21 9.78
C ILE A 37 -4.54 7.22 9.89
N GLY A 38 -5.35 7.37 8.84
CA GLY A 38 -6.46 8.32 8.83
C GLY A 38 -7.52 8.00 9.87
N GLY A 39 -7.88 6.71 10.00
CA GLY A 39 -8.82 6.27 11.01
C GLY A 39 -8.31 6.52 12.42
N ALA A 40 -7.05 6.18 12.69
CA ALA A 40 -6.43 6.41 13.99
C ALA A 40 -6.34 7.90 14.31
N ALA A 41 -5.96 8.72 13.32
CA ALA A 41 -5.87 10.17 13.49
C ALA A 41 -7.24 10.78 13.80
N SER A 42 -8.29 10.36 13.09
CA SER A 42 -9.64 10.86 13.34
C SER A 42 -10.11 10.53 14.75
N THR A 43 -9.84 9.30 15.21
CA THR A 43 -10.18 8.88 16.57
C THR A 43 -9.39 9.70 17.60
N ALA A 44 -8.10 9.91 17.36
CA ALA A 44 -7.25 10.67 18.28
C ALA A 44 -7.69 12.13 18.41
N VAL A 45 -8.05 12.77 17.28
CA VAL A 45 -8.56 14.15 17.29
C VAL A 45 -9.89 14.21 18.01
N GLY A 46 -10.76 13.22 17.80
CA GLY A 46 -12.04 13.14 18.50
C GLY A 46 -11.88 13.06 20.01
N ARG A 47 -10.85 12.35 20.48
CA ARG A 47 -10.56 12.22 21.92
C ARG A 47 -9.82 13.42 22.49
N ASN A 48 -9.01 14.08 21.69
CA ASN A 48 -8.18 15.20 22.13
C ASN A 48 -8.12 16.27 21.04
N PRO A 49 -9.19 17.09 20.90
CA PRO A 49 -9.22 18.14 19.89
C PRO A 49 -8.09 19.16 20.02
N GLY A 50 -7.56 19.36 21.23
CA GLY A 50 -6.44 20.27 21.46
C GLY A 50 -5.14 19.85 20.82
N ALA A 51 -5.00 18.56 20.46
CA ALA A 51 -3.83 18.03 19.79
C ALA A 51 -4.03 17.90 18.26
N ALA A 52 -5.11 18.44 17.69
CA ALA A 52 -5.46 18.26 16.29
C ALA A 52 -4.33 18.62 15.34
N THR A 53 -3.65 19.74 15.56
CA THR A 53 -2.56 20.19 14.68
C THR A 53 -1.38 19.21 14.70
N LYS A 54 -0.97 18.74 15.86
CA LYS A 54 0.13 17.76 15.97
C LYS A 54 -0.23 16.45 15.32
N ILE A 55 -1.45 15.99 15.53
CA ILE A 55 -1.94 14.74 14.93
C ILE A 55 -1.99 14.87 13.41
N LEU A 56 -2.46 16.00 12.90
CA LEU A 56 -2.53 16.26 11.47
C LEU A 56 -1.15 16.23 10.83
N VAL A 57 -0.18 16.93 11.41
CA VAL A 57 1.19 16.99 10.87
C VAL A 57 1.81 15.60 10.85
N GLN A 58 1.73 14.87 11.94
CA GLN A 58 2.28 13.53 12.03
C GLN A 58 1.61 12.58 11.03
N SER A 59 0.31 12.70 10.88
CA SER A 59 -0.47 11.85 9.97
C SER A 59 -0.14 12.12 8.51
N ILE A 60 -0.01 13.39 8.13
CA ILE A 60 0.36 13.77 6.77
C ILE A 60 1.74 13.22 6.42
N LEU A 61 2.71 13.32 7.33
CA LEU A 61 4.05 12.78 7.09
C LEU A 61 4.00 11.27 6.90
N ALA A 62 3.27 10.55 7.75
CA ALA A 62 3.15 9.10 7.65
C ALA A 62 2.45 8.68 6.35
N ILE A 63 1.40 9.39 5.95
CA ILE A 63 0.69 9.14 4.69
C ILE A 63 1.59 9.40 3.50
N ALA A 64 2.37 10.47 3.52
CA ALA A 64 3.30 10.80 2.44
C ALA A 64 4.34 9.68 2.25
N PHE A 65 4.88 9.15 3.35
CA PHE A 65 5.82 8.03 3.27
C PHE A 65 5.15 6.76 2.75
N ALA A 66 3.93 6.48 3.16
CA ALA A 66 3.19 5.32 2.67
C ALA A 66 2.95 5.41 1.16
N GLU A 67 2.57 6.58 0.67
CA GLU A 67 2.34 6.79 -0.75
C GLU A 67 3.62 6.77 -1.57
N ALA A 68 4.75 7.17 -0.99
CA ALA A 68 6.05 7.12 -1.66
C ALA A 68 6.42 5.69 -2.06
N ILE A 69 5.93 4.68 -1.36
CA ILE A 69 6.16 3.27 -1.69
C ILE A 69 5.66 2.95 -3.10
N VAL A 70 4.54 3.52 -3.51
CA VAL A 70 3.98 3.30 -4.84
C VAL A 70 4.92 3.85 -5.91
N PHE A 71 5.49 5.02 -5.68
CA PHE A 71 6.46 5.61 -6.61
C PHE A 71 7.71 4.74 -6.73
N TYR A 72 8.21 4.22 -5.63
CA TYR A 72 9.34 3.29 -5.67
C TYR A 72 9.01 2.08 -6.53
N THR A 73 7.81 1.53 -6.37
CA THR A 73 7.41 0.36 -7.13
C THR A 73 7.28 0.66 -8.61
N LEU A 74 6.75 1.84 -8.95
CA LEU A 74 6.58 2.25 -10.35
C LEU A 74 7.91 2.46 -11.07
N PHE A 75 8.88 3.11 -10.42
CA PHE A 75 10.06 3.62 -11.08
C PHE A 75 11.32 2.82 -10.82
N LEU A 76 11.42 2.15 -9.67
CA LEU A 76 12.64 1.46 -9.28
C LEU A 76 12.56 -0.05 -9.41
N VAL A 77 11.38 -0.62 -9.31
CA VAL A 77 11.17 -2.07 -9.45
C VAL A 77 10.54 -2.34 -10.80
N LYS A 78 11.34 -2.88 -11.72
CA LYS A 78 10.88 -3.18 -13.08
C LYS A 78 10.91 -4.66 -13.36
#